data_b9751e958e145c232e51f88baf31ddb2
#
_entry.id   b9751e958e145c232e51f88baf31ddb2
#
_cell.length_a   1.000
_cell.length_b   1.000
_cell.length_c   1.000
_cell.angle_alpha   90.00
_cell.angle_beta   90.00
_cell.angle_gamma   90.00
#
_symmetry.space_group_name_H-M   'P 1'
#
loop_
_entity.id
_entity.type
_entity.pdbx_description
1 polymer ?
#
loop_
_entity_poly.entity_id
_entity_poly.type
_entity_poly.pdbx_seq_one_letter_code
_entity_poly.pdbx_strand_id
1 'polypeptide(L)'
;MKRYAYLLAAAALVLNISCTGPENPAQPEATLKAEPASLRFAAAAAPAQTVTVTAEETEWTHSIPEDAGWLTATRDGDRLSVSVADNADETDRSASITLNAAAEGVEPVKITVRQEAAEAPEPEKPSLSVSPEKLVFAAAGAPGQEVTVTVTGGITWKASPSGAEEWIHIVPAEGKFTVTVDDNPNA
;
A
#
# COMPACT_ATOMS: atom_id res chain seq x y z
N MET A 1 -63.00 92.58 -3.71
CA MET A 1 -63.22 91.27 -4.28
C MET A 1 -62.20 90.37 -3.73
N LYS A 2 -62.49 89.53 -2.71
CA LYS A 2 -61.54 88.62 -2.06
C LYS A 2 -61.91 87.18 -2.49
N ARG A 3 -60.94 86.50 -3.11
CA ARG A 3 -61.06 85.13 -3.51
C ARG A 3 -60.38 84.25 -2.46
N TYR A 4 -61.15 83.42 -1.80
CA TYR A 4 -60.66 82.42 -0.88
C TYR A 4 -60.39 81.14 -1.62
N ALA A 5 -59.14 80.69 -1.64
CA ALA A 5 -58.78 79.41 -2.16
C ALA A 5 -58.82 78.36 -1.01
N TYR A 6 -59.67 77.36 -1.16
CA TYR A 6 -59.68 76.17 -0.28
C TYR A 6 -58.61 75.18 -0.70
N LEU A 7 -57.67 74.87 0.18
CA LEU A 7 -56.75 73.79 0.08
C LEU A 7 -57.41 72.50 0.56
N LEU A 8 -57.71 71.56 -0.32
CA LEU A 8 -58.09 70.20 0.01
C LEU A 8 -56.82 69.38 0.25
N ALA A 9 -56.57 69.00 1.50
CA ALA A 9 -55.55 68.02 1.87
C ALA A 9 -56.09 66.58 1.64
N ALA A 10 -55.66 65.91 0.61
CA ALA A 10 -55.92 64.50 0.39
C ALA A 10 -54.92 63.66 1.20
N ALA A 11 -55.37 63.02 2.27
CA ALA A 11 -54.62 62.03 3.01
C ALA A 11 -54.59 60.74 2.22
N ALA A 12 -53.43 60.40 1.60
CA ALA A 12 -53.21 59.10 0.98
C ALA A 12 -52.89 58.07 2.06
N LEU A 13 -53.89 57.20 2.36
CA LEU A 13 -53.69 56.03 3.18
C LEU A 13 -52.92 54.95 2.38
N VAL A 14 -51.60 54.83 2.63
CA VAL A 14 -50.80 53.76 2.03
C VAL A 14 -51.11 52.49 2.81
N LEU A 15 -51.95 51.60 2.24
CA LEU A 15 -52.08 50.20 2.68
C LEU A 15 -50.83 49.48 2.21
N ASN A 16 -49.90 49.19 3.11
CA ASN A 16 -48.87 48.17 2.89
C ASN A 16 -49.52 46.80 2.90
N ILE A 17 -49.92 46.31 1.72
CA ILE A 17 -50.24 44.90 1.53
C ILE A 17 -48.93 44.18 1.45
N SER A 18 -48.48 43.61 2.59
CA SER A 18 -47.41 42.61 2.60
C SER A 18 -47.95 41.35 1.96
N CYS A 19 -47.69 41.16 0.67
CA CYS A 19 -47.90 39.89 -0.01
C CYS A 19 -46.86 38.91 0.49
N THR A 20 -47.15 38.16 1.57
CA THR A 20 -46.50 36.90 1.84
C THR A 20 -47.00 35.95 0.73
N GLY A 21 -46.19 35.83 -0.34
CA GLY A 21 -46.39 34.77 -1.33
C GLY A 21 -46.35 33.41 -0.62
N PRO A 22 -46.98 32.36 -1.15
CA PRO A 22 -46.86 31.03 -0.56
C PRO A 22 -45.38 30.72 -0.46
N GLU A 23 -44.90 30.42 0.75
CA GLU A 23 -43.55 29.89 0.96
C GLU A 23 -43.47 28.65 0.08
N ASN A 24 -42.64 28.73 -0.98
CA ASN A 24 -42.32 27.57 -1.79
C ASN A 24 -41.70 26.56 -0.83
N PRO A 25 -42.29 25.35 -0.64
CA PRO A 25 -41.66 24.35 0.22
C PRO A 25 -40.21 24.22 -0.20
N ALA A 26 -39.29 24.34 0.75
CA ALA A 26 -37.87 24.28 0.50
C ALA A 26 -37.63 23.00 -0.30
N GLN A 27 -37.15 23.19 -1.53
CA GLN A 27 -36.81 22.06 -2.38
C GLN A 27 -35.71 21.28 -1.66
N PRO A 28 -35.79 19.95 -1.54
CA PRO A 28 -34.76 19.17 -0.84
C PRO A 28 -33.40 19.46 -1.48
N GLU A 29 -32.43 19.80 -0.65
CA GLU A 29 -31.08 20.10 -1.11
C GLU A 29 -30.37 18.80 -1.54
N ALA A 30 -29.75 18.81 -2.70
CA ALA A 30 -28.98 17.69 -3.17
C ALA A 30 -27.77 17.44 -2.24
N THR A 31 -27.54 16.19 -1.88
CA THR A 31 -26.40 15.80 -1.03
C THR A 31 -25.65 14.62 -1.59
N LEU A 32 -24.33 14.56 -1.30
CA LEU A 32 -23.46 13.46 -1.65
C LEU A 32 -22.57 13.09 -0.47
N LYS A 33 -22.56 11.80 -0.11
CA LYS A 33 -21.75 11.27 1.00
C LYS A 33 -21.16 9.92 0.59
N ALA A 34 -20.05 9.54 1.23
CA ALA A 34 -19.40 8.25 1.01
C ALA A 34 -18.86 7.69 2.33
N GLU A 35 -19.12 6.44 2.60
CA GLU A 35 -18.64 5.74 3.79
C GLU A 35 -18.17 4.32 3.46
N PRO A 36 -16.95 3.95 3.89
CA PRO A 36 -15.98 4.78 4.58
C PRO A 36 -15.29 5.80 3.66
N ALA A 37 -14.85 6.95 4.21
CA ALA A 37 -14.12 7.98 3.48
C ALA A 37 -12.61 7.66 3.32
N SER A 38 -12.15 6.52 3.86
CA SER A 38 -10.75 6.10 3.81
C SER A 38 -10.67 4.57 3.76
N LEU A 39 -9.83 4.06 2.86
CA LEU A 39 -9.57 2.64 2.67
C LEU A 39 -8.09 2.35 2.90
N ARG A 40 -7.81 1.18 3.50
CA ARG A 40 -6.44 0.67 3.67
C ARG A 40 -6.35 -0.72 3.07
N PHE A 41 -5.30 -0.94 2.31
CA PHE A 41 -5.01 -2.20 1.65
C PHE A 41 -3.62 -2.70 2.08
N ALA A 42 -3.50 -4.01 2.23
CA ALA A 42 -2.20 -4.65 2.36
C ALA A 42 -1.40 -4.53 1.05
N ALA A 43 -0.10 -4.74 1.11
CA ALA A 43 0.79 -4.67 -0.06
C ALA A 43 0.38 -5.65 -1.16
N ALA A 44 0.04 -6.88 -0.82
CA ALA A 44 -0.27 -7.94 -1.79
C ALA A 44 -1.57 -8.69 -1.43
N ALA A 45 -2.18 -9.28 -2.44
CA ALA A 45 -3.40 -10.09 -2.34
C ALA A 45 -4.55 -9.42 -1.56
N ALA A 46 -4.61 -8.09 -1.57
CA ALA A 46 -5.60 -7.33 -0.84
C ALA A 46 -7.01 -7.51 -1.47
N PRO A 47 -8.02 -7.94 -0.69
CA PRO A 47 -9.37 -8.08 -1.20
C PRO A 47 -9.97 -6.72 -1.56
N ALA A 48 -10.87 -6.70 -2.54
CA ALA A 48 -11.63 -5.51 -2.85
C ALA A 48 -12.45 -5.05 -1.64
N GLN A 49 -12.55 -3.73 -1.44
CA GLN A 49 -13.35 -3.10 -0.40
C GLN A 49 -14.48 -2.29 -1.02
N THR A 50 -15.58 -2.18 -0.30
CA THR A 50 -16.77 -1.48 -0.78
C THR A 50 -17.01 -0.21 0.00
N VAL A 51 -17.25 0.87 -0.71
CA VAL A 51 -17.73 2.15 -0.18
C VAL A 51 -19.20 2.30 -0.52
N THR A 52 -20.02 2.66 0.46
CA THR A 52 -21.42 3.02 0.23
C THR A 52 -21.51 4.52 -0.06
N VAL A 53 -22.16 4.86 -1.16
CA VAL A 53 -22.37 6.25 -1.59
C VAL A 53 -23.85 6.59 -1.38
N THR A 54 -24.13 7.63 -0.65
CA THR A 54 -25.49 8.18 -0.47
C THR A 54 -25.58 9.46 -1.27
N ALA A 55 -26.42 9.44 -2.31
CA ALA A 55 -26.71 10.58 -3.16
C ALA A 55 -28.20 10.85 -3.08
N GLU A 56 -28.58 12.02 -2.57
CA GLU A 56 -29.99 12.46 -2.49
C GLU A 56 -30.20 13.58 -3.51
N GLU A 57 -31.31 13.52 -4.26
CA GLU A 57 -31.68 14.49 -5.29
C GLU A 57 -30.58 14.76 -6.34
N THR A 58 -29.64 13.81 -6.53
CA THR A 58 -28.57 13.93 -7.52
C THR A 58 -28.05 12.58 -7.98
N GLU A 59 -27.58 12.50 -9.22
CA GLU A 59 -26.70 11.43 -9.69
C GLU A 59 -25.25 11.73 -9.32
N TRP A 60 -24.40 10.70 -9.34
CA TRP A 60 -22.99 10.86 -9.04
C TRP A 60 -22.08 10.08 -10.01
N THR A 61 -20.87 10.56 -10.14
CA THR A 61 -19.79 9.93 -10.89
C THR A 61 -18.55 9.85 -10.04
N HIS A 62 -17.55 9.05 -10.45
CA HIS A 62 -16.26 9.01 -9.78
C HIS A 62 -15.12 9.20 -10.77
N SER A 63 -13.99 9.67 -10.27
CA SER A 63 -12.74 9.79 -11.00
C SER A 63 -11.56 9.36 -10.15
N ILE A 64 -10.56 8.77 -10.80
CA ILE A 64 -9.27 8.35 -10.22
C ILE A 64 -8.19 9.17 -10.91
N PRO A 65 -7.14 9.65 -10.21
CA PRO A 65 -6.00 10.33 -10.82
C PRO A 65 -5.28 9.44 -11.86
N GLU A 66 -4.79 10.02 -12.94
CA GLU A 66 -4.12 9.29 -14.02
C GLU A 66 -2.83 8.57 -13.56
N ASP A 67 -2.16 9.11 -12.55
CA ASP A 67 -0.96 8.54 -11.93
C ASP A 67 -1.24 7.37 -10.97
N ALA A 68 -2.51 7.10 -10.66
CA ALA A 68 -2.95 6.00 -9.81
C ALA A 68 -3.39 4.75 -10.59
N GLY A 69 -2.66 4.34 -11.63
CA GLY A 69 -2.98 3.17 -12.46
C GLY A 69 -3.04 1.83 -11.70
N TRP A 70 -2.58 1.81 -10.46
CA TRP A 70 -2.67 0.66 -9.54
C TRP A 70 -4.03 0.53 -8.83
N LEU A 71 -4.87 1.55 -8.92
CA LEU A 71 -6.17 1.67 -8.26
C LEU A 71 -7.28 1.51 -9.28
N THR A 72 -8.28 0.69 -8.96
CA THR A 72 -9.48 0.50 -9.78
C THR A 72 -10.71 0.70 -8.92
N ALA A 73 -11.69 1.43 -9.43
CA ALA A 73 -12.98 1.59 -8.78
C ALA A 73 -14.10 1.30 -9.79
N THR A 74 -15.09 0.53 -9.35
CA THR A 74 -16.24 0.16 -10.19
C THR A 74 -17.53 0.48 -9.42
N ARG A 75 -18.40 1.29 -10.05
CA ARG A 75 -19.72 1.63 -9.49
C ARG A 75 -20.73 0.51 -9.76
N ASP A 76 -21.47 0.16 -8.72
CA ASP A 76 -22.64 -0.72 -8.80
C ASP A 76 -23.79 -0.12 -7.95
N GLY A 77 -24.67 0.62 -8.61
CA GLY A 77 -25.72 1.40 -7.96
C GLY A 77 -25.15 2.44 -6.98
N ASP A 78 -25.46 2.29 -5.70
CA ASP A 78 -24.99 3.13 -4.59
C ASP A 78 -23.70 2.58 -3.94
N ARG A 79 -23.04 1.64 -4.58
CA ARG A 79 -21.79 1.05 -4.10
C ARG A 79 -20.65 1.34 -5.05
N LEU A 80 -19.48 1.60 -4.48
CA LEU A 80 -18.24 1.70 -5.19
C LEU A 80 -17.31 0.58 -4.71
N SER A 81 -17.08 -0.42 -5.58
CA SER A 81 -16.10 -1.47 -5.31
C SER A 81 -14.71 -0.97 -5.68
N VAL A 82 -13.80 -0.98 -4.73
CA VAL A 82 -12.42 -0.48 -4.87
C VAL A 82 -11.45 -1.65 -4.73
N SER A 83 -10.56 -1.80 -5.70
CA SER A 83 -9.49 -2.80 -5.71
C SER A 83 -8.16 -2.17 -6.08
N VAL A 84 -7.08 -2.81 -5.66
CA VAL A 84 -5.71 -2.36 -5.89
C VAL A 84 -4.86 -3.50 -6.47
N ALA A 85 -3.93 -3.16 -7.35
CA ALA A 85 -2.87 -4.09 -7.76
C ALA A 85 -1.85 -4.23 -6.62
N ASP A 86 -1.11 -5.34 -6.59
CA ASP A 86 -0.05 -5.55 -5.59
C ASP A 86 0.98 -4.42 -5.63
N ASN A 87 1.42 -4.00 -4.45
CA ASN A 87 2.48 -3.03 -4.28
C ASN A 87 3.80 -3.80 -4.02
N ALA A 88 4.65 -3.87 -5.02
CA ALA A 88 5.97 -4.53 -4.91
C ALA A 88 7.05 -3.59 -4.36
N ASP A 89 6.75 -2.30 -4.19
CA ASP A 89 7.69 -1.31 -3.69
C ASP A 89 7.77 -1.33 -2.17
N GLU A 90 8.94 -1.07 -1.62
CA GLU A 90 9.18 -0.94 -0.17
C GLU A 90 8.67 0.41 0.40
N THR A 91 7.76 1.06 -0.30
CA THR A 91 7.14 2.34 0.11
C THR A 91 5.62 2.28 -0.01
N ASP A 92 4.94 2.83 0.98
CA ASP A 92 3.50 3.00 0.94
C ASP A 92 3.11 3.89 -0.24
N ARG A 93 1.93 3.63 -0.82
CA ARG A 93 1.36 4.50 -1.84
C ARG A 93 -0.06 4.93 -1.48
N SER A 94 -0.47 6.09 -1.96
CA SER A 94 -1.80 6.63 -1.70
C SER A 94 -2.35 7.40 -2.88
N ALA A 95 -3.67 7.36 -3.03
CA ALA A 95 -4.40 8.14 -4.02
C ALA A 95 -5.77 8.53 -3.45
N SER A 96 -6.47 9.44 -4.11
CA SER A 96 -7.84 9.83 -3.74
C SER A 96 -8.79 9.57 -4.89
N ILE A 97 -9.89 8.86 -4.63
CA ILE A 97 -11.03 8.77 -5.54
C ILE A 97 -11.91 10.00 -5.27
N THR A 98 -12.26 10.75 -6.29
CA THR A 98 -13.16 11.90 -6.19
C THR A 98 -14.54 11.52 -6.70
N LEU A 99 -15.57 11.72 -5.89
CA LEU A 99 -16.97 11.58 -6.26
C LEU A 99 -17.53 12.97 -6.58
N ASN A 100 -18.19 13.11 -7.70
CA ASN A 100 -18.82 14.36 -8.15
C ASN A 100 -20.32 14.15 -8.27
N ALA A 101 -21.10 15.04 -7.68
CA ALA A 101 -22.53 15.13 -7.92
C ALA A 101 -22.83 15.77 -9.28
N ALA A 102 -23.95 15.39 -9.88
CA ALA A 102 -24.46 16.04 -11.09
C ALA A 102 -25.15 17.39 -10.77
N ALA A 103 -25.68 17.52 -9.56
CA ALA A 103 -26.32 18.78 -9.10
C ALA A 103 -25.27 19.86 -8.81
N GLU A 104 -25.54 21.08 -9.24
CA GLU A 104 -24.69 22.23 -8.96
C GLU A 104 -24.71 22.59 -7.46
N GLY A 105 -23.59 23.07 -6.93
CA GLY A 105 -23.46 23.49 -5.54
C GLY A 105 -23.18 22.38 -4.54
N VAL A 106 -23.14 21.10 -4.97
CA VAL A 106 -22.73 19.99 -4.11
C VAL A 106 -21.22 19.81 -4.20
N GLU A 107 -20.56 19.92 -3.07
CA GLU A 107 -19.09 19.76 -2.99
C GLU A 107 -18.67 18.30 -3.29
N PRO A 108 -17.57 18.12 -4.06
CA PRO A 108 -17.03 16.79 -4.32
C PRO A 108 -16.60 16.07 -3.03
N VAL A 109 -16.88 14.77 -2.96
CA VAL A 109 -16.46 13.91 -1.85
C VAL A 109 -15.20 13.15 -2.22
N LYS A 110 -14.19 13.14 -1.35
CA LYS A 110 -12.94 12.42 -1.56
C LYS A 110 -12.87 11.19 -0.68
N ILE A 111 -12.49 10.06 -1.27
CA ILE A 111 -12.17 8.81 -0.59
C ILE A 111 -10.67 8.62 -0.69
N THR A 112 -9.98 8.60 0.45
CA THR A 112 -8.53 8.36 0.49
C THR A 112 -8.26 6.87 0.47
N VAL A 113 -7.43 6.42 -0.47
CA VAL A 113 -6.97 5.03 -0.58
C VAL A 113 -5.49 5.00 -0.26
N ARG A 114 -5.10 4.17 0.71
CA ARG A 114 -3.71 3.91 1.06
C ARG A 114 -3.41 2.43 0.95
N GLN A 115 -2.28 2.08 0.36
CA GLN A 115 -1.76 0.72 0.30
C GLN A 115 -0.39 0.67 0.95
N GLU A 116 -0.20 -0.35 1.77
CA GLU A 116 1.05 -0.59 2.48
C GLU A 116 2.18 -0.96 1.52
N ALA A 117 3.41 -0.71 1.94
CA ALA A 117 4.63 -1.15 1.28
C ALA A 117 4.74 -2.68 1.29
N ALA A 118 5.44 -3.24 0.30
CA ALA A 118 5.91 -4.63 0.39
C ALA A 118 6.85 -4.77 1.59
N GLU A 119 6.72 -5.88 2.29
CA GLU A 119 7.69 -6.21 3.34
C GLU A 119 9.04 -6.49 2.69
N ALA A 120 10.08 -5.80 3.15
CA ALA A 120 11.44 -6.08 2.71
C ALA A 120 11.78 -7.54 2.97
N PRO A 121 12.45 -8.26 2.05
CA PRO A 121 12.86 -9.64 2.28
C PRO A 121 13.71 -9.71 3.55
N GLU A 122 13.30 -10.60 4.46
CA GLU A 122 14.06 -10.81 5.69
C GLU A 122 15.52 -11.18 5.33
N PRO A 123 16.53 -10.47 5.88
CA PRO A 123 17.91 -10.76 5.56
C PRO A 123 18.24 -12.21 5.91
N GLU A 124 18.82 -12.94 4.96
CA GLU A 124 19.21 -14.34 5.17
C GLU A 124 20.09 -14.46 6.40
N LYS A 125 19.68 -15.30 7.35
CA LYS A 125 20.44 -15.56 8.55
C LYS A 125 21.80 -16.20 8.18
N PRO A 126 22.93 -15.61 8.59
CA PRO A 126 24.22 -16.18 8.28
C PRO A 126 24.33 -17.63 8.79
N SER A 127 24.71 -18.54 7.92
CA SER A 127 24.97 -19.92 8.29
C SER A 127 26.17 -20.51 7.53
N LEU A 128 26.83 -21.48 8.12
CA LEU A 128 27.89 -22.27 7.52
C LEU A 128 27.63 -23.75 7.81
N SER A 129 27.68 -24.56 6.79
CA SER A 129 27.64 -26.02 6.91
C SER A 129 28.69 -26.67 6.02
N VAL A 130 29.13 -27.87 6.39
CA VAL A 130 30.12 -28.65 5.66
C VAL A 130 29.60 -30.07 5.42
N SER A 131 29.96 -30.66 4.29
CA SER A 131 29.62 -32.04 3.96
C SER A 131 30.72 -32.71 3.16
N PRO A 132 31.20 -33.89 3.60
CA PRO A 132 30.89 -34.59 4.82
C PRO A 132 31.50 -33.93 6.06
N GLU A 133 30.88 -34.15 7.23
CA GLU A 133 31.39 -33.62 8.52
C GLU A 133 32.55 -34.46 9.11
N LYS A 134 32.74 -35.67 8.57
CA LYS A 134 33.77 -36.62 9.00
C LYS A 134 34.47 -37.24 7.83
N LEU A 135 35.79 -37.26 7.87
CA LEU A 135 36.64 -37.94 6.91
C LEU A 135 37.34 -39.11 7.58
N VAL A 136 37.57 -40.18 6.83
CA VAL A 136 38.30 -41.36 7.29
C VAL A 136 39.34 -41.69 6.23
N PHE A 137 40.60 -41.74 6.62
CA PHE A 137 41.73 -42.01 5.74
C PHE A 137 42.33 -43.37 6.06
N ALA A 138 42.82 -44.08 5.05
CA ALA A 138 43.67 -45.26 5.23
C ALA A 138 45.03 -44.84 5.81
N ALA A 139 45.74 -45.78 6.46
CA ALA A 139 46.98 -45.51 7.11
C ALA A 139 48.10 -45.08 6.16
N ALA A 140 48.06 -45.55 4.92
CA ALA A 140 49.03 -45.19 3.89
C ALA A 140 48.36 -45.08 2.51
N GLY A 141 48.91 -44.21 1.65
CA GLY A 141 48.43 -44.00 0.29
C GLY A 141 47.00 -43.48 0.16
N ALA A 142 46.45 -42.84 1.19
CA ALA A 142 45.07 -42.37 1.20
C ALA A 142 44.87 -41.22 0.19
N PRO A 143 43.90 -41.33 -0.73
CA PRO A 143 43.60 -40.22 -1.64
C PRO A 143 43.02 -39.03 -0.87
N GLY A 144 43.23 -37.80 -1.38
CA GLY A 144 42.59 -36.61 -0.86
C GLY A 144 41.06 -36.70 -0.92
N GLN A 145 40.39 -36.20 0.11
CA GLN A 145 38.94 -36.18 0.23
C GLN A 145 38.42 -34.76 0.17
N GLU A 146 37.35 -34.56 -0.53
CA GLU A 146 36.72 -33.24 -0.71
C GLU A 146 35.61 -33.00 0.30
N VAL A 147 35.57 -31.78 0.81
CA VAL A 147 34.52 -31.30 1.72
C VAL A 147 33.87 -30.09 1.07
N THR A 148 32.60 -30.17 0.80
CA THR A 148 31.77 -29.05 0.31
C THR A 148 31.44 -28.13 1.45
N VAL A 149 31.54 -26.82 1.25
CA VAL A 149 31.15 -25.77 2.20
C VAL A 149 29.98 -24.99 1.63
N THR A 150 28.90 -24.99 2.37
CA THR A 150 27.70 -24.18 2.02
C THR A 150 27.61 -23.03 3.01
N VAL A 151 27.52 -21.81 2.49
CA VAL A 151 27.35 -20.58 3.29
C VAL A 151 26.14 -19.79 2.82
N THR A 152 25.43 -19.14 3.75
CA THR A 152 24.38 -18.18 3.49
C THR A 152 24.67 -16.86 4.20
N GLY A 153 23.94 -15.81 3.86
CA GLY A 153 24.07 -14.50 4.52
C GLY A 153 25.39 -13.78 4.23
N GLY A 154 26.05 -14.08 3.10
CA GLY A 154 27.21 -13.32 2.62
C GLY A 154 28.48 -13.43 3.47
N ILE A 155 28.60 -14.46 4.32
CA ILE A 155 29.80 -14.68 5.13
C ILE A 155 30.93 -15.30 4.34
N THR A 156 32.17 -15.00 4.72
CA THR A 156 33.38 -15.65 4.22
C THR A 156 33.83 -16.73 5.20
N TRP A 157 34.52 -17.74 4.69
CA TRP A 157 35.02 -18.85 5.49
C TRP A 157 36.50 -19.15 5.24
N LYS A 158 37.12 -19.80 6.19
CA LYS A 158 38.46 -20.36 6.08
C LYS A 158 38.50 -21.75 6.70
N ALA A 159 39.23 -22.66 6.08
CA ALA A 159 39.53 -23.97 6.66
C ALA A 159 40.99 -24.01 7.08
N SER A 160 41.25 -24.48 8.29
CA SER A 160 42.61 -24.71 8.82
C SER A 160 42.59 -25.88 9.82
N PRO A 161 43.66 -26.64 9.99
CA PRO A 161 43.78 -27.61 11.07
C PRO A 161 43.63 -26.92 12.43
N SER A 162 43.00 -27.57 13.41
CA SER A 162 42.86 -27.06 14.77
C SER A 162 44.00 -27.54 15.65
N GLY A 163 45.19 -27.06 15.43
CA GLY A 163 46.39 -27.47 16.18
C GLY A 163 47.65 -27.44 15.35
N ALA A 164 48.75 -27.95 15.91
CA ALA A 164 50.03 -28.08 15.20
C ALA A 164 50.13 -29.44 14.48
N GLU A 165 49.04 -29.84 13.78
CA GLU A 165 48.98 -31.12 13.09
C GLU A 165 49.62 -31.01 11.73
N GLU A 166 50.95 -31.23 11.66
CA GLU A 166 51.72 -31.09 10.43
C GLU A 166 51.39 -32.15 9.38
N TRP A 167 50.72 -33.25 9.78
CA TRP A 167 50.36 -34.37 8.89
C TRP A 167 49.01 -34.16 8.16
N ILE A 168 48.27 -33.08 8.44
CA ILE A 168 46.99 -32.74 7.76
C ILE A 168 47.23 -31.53 6.85
N HIS A 169 46.92 -31.68 5.60
CA HIS A 169 47.02 -30.61 4.61
C HIS A 169 45.65 -30.26 4.05
N ILE A 170 45.33 -28.95 4.03
CA ILE A 170 44.07 -28.43 3.52
C ILE A 170 44.32 -27.51 2.34
N VAL A 171 43.72 -27.83 1.22
CA VAL A 171 43.78 -27.02 -0.01
C VAL A 171 42.39 -26.40 -0.24
N PRO A 172 42.24 -25.12 -0.01
CA PRO A 172 40.95 -24.43 -0.23
C PRO A 172 40.70 -24.24 -1.74
N ALA A 173 39.40 -24.30 -2.10
CA ALA A 173 38.86 -23.94 -3.38
C ALA A 173 37.54 -23.22 -3.21
N GLU A 174 36.94 -22.73 -4.31
CA GLU A 174 35.64 -22.06 -4.23
C GLU A 174 34.54 -23.05 -3.79
N GLY A 175 33.86 -22.74 -2.70
CA GLY A 175 32.76 -23.56 -2.15
C GLY A 175 33.20 -24.92 -1.59
N LYS A 176 34.48 -25.21 -1.47
CA LYS A 176 34.99 -26.49 -0.99
C LYS A 176 36.47 -26.43 -0.57
N PHE A 177 36.92 -27.46 0.11
CA PHE A 177 38.37 -27.71 0.33
C PHE A 177 38.67 -29.19 0.25
N THR A 178 39.91 -29.49 -0.10
CA THR A 178 40.41 -30.87 -0.13
C THR A 178 41.32 -31.11 1.08
N VAL A 179 41.12 -32.22 1.76
CA VAL A 179 41.95 -32.67 2.87
C VAL A 179 42.81 -33.85 2.38
N THR A 180 44.09 -33.73 2.60
CA THR A 180 45.04 -34.82 2.45
C THR A 180 45.79 -35.09 3.73
N VAL A 181 46.28 -36.27 3.92
CA VAL A 181 47.04 -36.68 5.13
C VAL A 181 48.32 -37.39 4.73
N ASP A 182 49.35 -37.25 5.52
CA ASP A 182 50.56 -38.01 5.39
C ASP A 182 50.37 -39.48 5.86
N ASP A 183 51.21 -40.39 5.35
CA ASP A 183 51.18 -41.78 5.79
C ASP A 183 51.48 -41.95 7.28
N ASN A 184 50.71 -42.78 7.97
CA ASN A 184 50.96 -43.09 9.38
C ASN A 184 51.94 -44.25 9.51
N PRO A 185 53.20 -44.00 9.89
CA PRO A 185 54.23 -45.05 9.98
C PRO A 185 54.02 -46.00 11.18
N ASN A 186 53.09 -45.68 12.07
CA ASN A 186 52.81 -46.45 13.29
C ASN A 186 51.50 -47.24 13.26
N ALA A 187 50.91 -47.44 12.08
CA ALA A 187 49.62 -48.16 11.94
C ALA A 187 49.82 -49.66 11.67
#